data_cdcb375e0485442b6c546f8f76f11271
#
_entry.id   cdcb375e0485442b6c546f8f76f11271
#
_cell.length_a   1.000
_cell.length_b   1.000
_cell.length_c   1.000
_cell.angle_alpha   90.00
_cell.angle_beta   90.00
_cell.angle_gamma   90.00
#
_symmetry.space_group_name_H-M   'P 1'
#
loop_
_entity.id
_entity.type
_entity.pdbx_description
1 polymer ?
#
loop_
_entity_poly.entity_id
_entity_poly.type
_entity_poly.pdbx_seq_one_letter_code
_entity_poly.pdbx_strand_id
1 'polypeptide(L)'
;MYSLEAENLIFGTGLVESNYDYLKQWNNGVARSWWQIEPGMTGAMDTIVNYLDYRKNLLGKCARAAKVAPFTFSVGVEEEDVRDLLETNIAYAIIMCRLKYRRVPKKLPKTVEGMANYWKKYFNSDLGKGDPKEFIERYENVTKM
;
A
#
# COMPACT_ATOMS: atom_id res chain seq x y z
N MET A 1 1.93 14.64 0.54
CA MET A 1 2.10 13.19 0.29
C MET A 1 2.29 12.83 -1.18
N TYR A 2 1.75 13.61 -2.10
CA TYR A 2 1.88 13.34 -3.54
C TYR A 2 3.28 13.69 -4.05
N SER A 3 3.81 12.85 -4.93
CA SER A 3 4.94 13.11 -5.80
C SER A 3 4.87 12.14 -6.96
N LEU A 4 5.55 12.46 -8.07
CA LEU A 4 5.58 11.56 -9.22
C LEU A 4 6.22 10.22 -8.87
N GLU A 5 7.27 10.25 -8.05
CA GLU A 5 7.94 9.03 -7.59
C GLU A 5 6.99 8.16 -6.76
N ALA A 6 6.17 8.77 -5.89
CA ALA A 6 5.18 8.03 -5.11
C ALA A 6 4.11 7.41 -6.01
N GLU A 7 3.61 8.16 -6.99
CA GLU A 7 2.62 7.67 -7.94
C GLU A 7 3.13 6.47 -8.72
N ASN A 8 4.34 6.58 -9.26
CA ASN A 8 4.95 5.50 -10.04
C ASN A 8 5.21 4.25 -9.19
N LEU A 9 5.67 4.42 -7.96
CA LEU A 9 5.92 3.31 -7.05
C LEU A 9 4.62 2.60 -6.66
N ILE A 10 3.57 3.36 -6.36
CA ILE A 10 2.26 2.79 -6.02
C ILE A 10 1.69 2.04 -7.22
N PHE A 11 1.78 2.63 -8.41
CA PHE A 11 1.30 1.98 -9.64
C PHE A 11 2.04 0.65 -9.88
N GLY A 12 3.37 0.66 -9.78
CA GLY A 12 4.16 -0.56 -9.94
C GLY A 12 3.88 -1.62 -8.88
N THR A 13 3.61 -1.19 -7.65
CA THR A 13 3.24 -2.10 -6.56
C THR A 13 1.95 -2.84 -6.88
N GLY A 14 0.93 -2.14 -7.38
CA GLY A 14 -0.32 -2.79 -7.82
C GLY A 14 -0.10 -3.81 -8.92
N LEU A 15 0.77 -3.49 -9.88
CA LEU A 15 1.10 -4.43 -10.97
C LEU A 15 1.72 -5.72 -10.44
N VAL A 16 2.69 -5.63 -9.54
CA VAL A 16 3.39 -6.82 -9.04
C VAL A 16 2.55 -7.60 -8.02
N GLU A 17 1.73 -6.92 -7.22
CA GLU A 17 0.93 -7.57 -6.19
C GLU A 17 -0.29 -8.29 -6.74
N SER A 18 -1.02 -7.69 -7.68
CA SER A 18 -2.26 -8.26 -8.19
C SER A 18 -2.42 -8.13 -9.71
N ASN A 19 -1.53 -7.42 -10.37
CA ASN A 19 -1.69 -7.01 -11.76
C ASN A 19 -3.03 -6.28 -12.01
N TYR A 20 -3.61 -5.70 -10.96
CA TYR A 20 -4.94 -5.08 -10.96
C TYR A 20 -6.06 -6.05 -11.37
N ASP A 21 -5.86 -7.36 -11.15
CA ASP A 21 -6.81 -8.40 -11.55
C ASP A 21 -7.72 -8.85 -10.42
N TYR A 22 -7.30 -8.72 -9.15
CA TYR A 22 -8.10 -9.19 -8.03
C TYR A 22 -7.91 -8.32 -6.79
N LEU A 23 -8.97 -8.27 -5.96
CA LEU A 23 -9.02 -7.47 -4.73
C LEU A 23 -8.84 -8.31 -3.46
N LYS A 24 -9.07 -9.61 -3.55
CA LYS A 24 -8.90 -10.55 -2.43
C LYS A 24 -7.76 -11.50 -2.76
N GLN A 25 -6.88 -11.70 -1.78
CA GLN A 25 -5.78 -12.64 -1.93
C GLN A 25 -6.31 -14.06 -2.21
N TRP A 26 -5.68 -14.75 -3.13
CA TRP A 26 -6.05 -16.12 -3.49
C TRP A 26 -5.88 -17.08 -2.30
N ASN A 27 -6.52 -18.25 -2.37
CA ASN A 27 -6.44 -19.31 -1.37
C ASN A 27 -6.90 -18.85 0.03
N ASN A 28 -7.96 -18.00 0.08
CA ASN A 28 -8.53 -17.47 1.32
C ASN A 28 -7.52 -16.65 2.15
N GLY A 29 -6.54 -16.05 1.49
CA GLY A 29 -5.59 -15.17 2.16
C GLY A 29 -6.27 -13.90 2.69
N VAL A 30 -5.60 -13.24 3.64
CA VAL A 30 -6.15 -12.07 4.35
C VAL A 30 -5.90 -10.74 3.64
N ALA A 31 -4.94 -10.66 2.72
CA ALA A 31 -4.62 -9.43 2.02
C ALA A 31 -5.77 -8.96 1.14
N ARG A 32 -5.95 -7.64 1.07
CA ARG A 32 -7.02 -7.00 0.32
C ARG A 32 -6.50 -5.84 -0.51
N SER A 33 -7.30 -5.37 -1.44
CA SER A 33 -7.05 -4.35 -2.44
C SER A 33 -6.10 -4.83 -3.55
N TRP A 34 -5.99 -4.03 -4.59
CA TRP A 34 -5.03 -4.31 -5.67
C TRP A 34 -3.58 -4.29 -5.19
N TRP A 35 -3.31 -3.66 -4.05
CA TRP A 35 -1.98 -3.60 -3.45
C TRP A 35 -1.72 -4.72 -2.44
N GLN A 36 -2.68 -5.61 -2.25
CA GLN A 36 -2.58 -6.80 -1.39
C GLN A 36 -2.05 -6.47 0.01
N ILE A 37 -2.72 -5.52 0.66
CA ILE A 37 -2.39 -5.08 2.01
C ILE A 37 -3.13 -5.96 3.03
N GLU A 38 -2.42 -6.49 4.00
CA GLU A 38 -3.05 -7.19 5.11
C GLU A 38 -3.73 -6.18 6.04
N PRO A 39 -4.97 -6.46 6.51
CA PRO A 39 -5.68 -5.48 7.33
C PRO A 39 -5.18 -5.38 8.77
N GLY A 40 -4.59 -6.45 9.31
CA GLY A 40 -4.19 -6.55 10.71
C GLY A 40 -2.87 -5.89 11.06
N MET A 41 -2.26 -6.34 12.16
CA MET A 41 -1.00 -5.78 12.68
C MET A 41 0.21 -6.10 11.82
N THR A 42 0.06 -6.94 10.80
CA THR A 42 1.11 -7.17 9.78
C THR A 42 0.99 -6.21 8.59
N GLY A 43 0.03 -5.30 8.61
CA GLY A 43 -0.21 -4.38 7.51
C GLY A 43 -0.87 -3.07 7.94
N ALA A 44 -2.13 -2.86 7.57
CA ALA A 44 -2.82 -1.57 7.76
C ALA A 44 -2.95 -1.17 9.23
N MET A 45 -3.30 -2.11 10.10
CA MET A 45 -3.42 -1.82 11.54
C MET A 45 -2.11 -1.36 12.16
N ASP A 46 -0.99 -1.95 11.74
CA ASP A 46 0.33 -1.51 12.18
C ASP A 46 0.58 -0.05 11.77
N THR A 47 0.19 0.32 10.57
CA THR A 47 0.31 1.71 10.10
C THR A 47 -0.55 2.66 10.94
N ILE A 48 -1.77 2.26 11.28
CA ILE A 48 -2.67 3.06 12.12
C ILE A 48 -2.07 3.26 13.51
N VAL A 49 -1.69 2.18 14.16
CA VAL A 49 -1.24 2.21 15.57
C VAL A 49 0.14 2.82 15.72
N ASN A 50 1.08 2.46 14.85
CA ASN A 50 2.49 2.81 15.04
C ASN A 50 2.97 3.97 14.17
N TYR A 51 2.12 4.54 13.34
CA TYR A 51 2.48 5.68 12.51
C TYR A 51 1.44 6.80 12.57
N LEU A 52 0.18 6.55 12.22
CA LEU A 52 -0.84 7.60 12.16
C LEU A 52 -1.27 8.10 13.51
N ASP A 53 -1.27 7.26 14.55
CA ASP A 53 -1.70 7.68 15.89
C ASP A 53 -0.86 8.83 16.43
N TYR A 54 0.38 8.93 16.01
CA TYR A 54 1.30 10.02 16.38
C TYR A 54 1.28 11.19 15.39
N ARG A 55 0.41 11.16 14.37
CA ARG A 55 0.36 12.13 13.27
C ARG A 55 -1.08 12.53 12.96
N LYS A 56 -1.74 13.14 13.95
CA LYS A 56 -3.17 13.44 13.85
C LYS A 56 -3.53 14.35 12.67
N ASN A 57 -2.66 15.30 12.31
CA ASN A 57 -2.90 16.16 11.15
C ASN A 57 -2.88 15.35 9.85
N LEU A 58 -1.93 14.43 9.73
CA LEU A 58 -1.85 13.54 8.56
C LEU A 58 -3.07 12.61 8.52
N LEU A 59 -3.46 12.04 9.66
CA LEU A 59 -4.65 11.21 9.77
C LEU A 59 -5.88 11.93 9.24
N GLY A 60 -6.09 13.17 9.67
CA GLY A 60 -7.22 13.98 9.21
C GLY A 60 -7.20 14.23 7.70
N LYS A 61 -6.02 14.48 7.14
CA LYS A 61 -5.87 14.64 5.67
C LYS A 61 -6.20 13.36 4.92
N CYS A 62 -5.76 12.22 5.45
CA CYS A 62 -6.07 10.90 4.86
C CYS A 62 -7.57 10.64 4.86
N ALA A 63 -8.23 10.89 5.99
CA ALA A 63 -9.68 10.69 6.11
C ALA A 63 -10.45 11.55 5.11
N ARG A 64 -10.08 12.83 4.98
CA ARG A 64 -10.71 13.72 4.01
C ARG A 64 -10.51 13.24 2.57
N ALA A 65 -9.29 12.81 2.24
CA ALA A 65 -8.98 12.33 0.88
C ALA A 65 -9.76 11.06 0.53
N ALA A 66 -9.93 10.16 1.48
CA ALA A 66 -10.68 8.91 1.28
C ALA A 66 -12.18 9.09 1.46
N LYS A 67 -12.64 10.28 1.91
CA LYS A 67 -14.05 10.58 2.20
C LYS A 67 -14.65 9.63 3.22
N VAL A 68 -13.91 9.36 4.29
CA VAL A 68 -14.32 8.51 5.40
C VAL A 68 -14.19 9.26 6.72
N ALA A 69 -14.86 8.74 7.76
CA ALA A 69 -14.70 9.29 9.11
C ALA A 69 -13.25 9.10 9.59
N PRO A 70 -12.68 10.06 10.33
CA PRO A 70 -11.31 9.91 10.86
C PRO A 70 -11.12 8.65 11.70
N PHE A 71 -12.17 8.15 12.33
CA PHE A 71 -12.13 6.92 13.11
C PHE A 71 -11.62 5.72 12.29
N THR A 72 -11.87 5.67 10.99
CA THR A 72 -11.44 4.56 10.12
C THR A 72 -9.92 4.48 9.96
N PHE A 73 -9.19 5.55 10.30
CA PHE A 73 -7.73 5.59 10.34
C PHE A 73 -7.19 5.70 11.76
N SER A 74 -8.02 5.42 12.78
CA SER A 74 -7.65 5.64 14.17
C SER A 74 -7.55 4.34 14.94
N VAL A 75 -6.77 4.36 16.02
CA VAL A 75 -6.72 3.26 16.98
C VAL A 75 -8.13 2.99 17.51
N GLY A 76 -8.51 1.73 17.56
CA GLY A 76 -9.87 1.31 17.97
C GLY A 76 -10.76 0.92 16.81
N VAL A 77 -10.37 1.19 15.55
CA VAL A 77 -11.11 0.69 14.40
C VAL A 77 -11.02 -0.84 14.35
N GLU A 78 -12.12 -1.48 13.99
CA GLU A 78 -12.15 -2.94 13.86
C GLU A 78 -11.37 -3.39 12.62
N GLU A 79 -10.62 -4.49 12.74
CA GLU A 79 -9.88 -5.06 11.62
C GLU A 79 -10.79 -5.40 10.45
N GLU A 80 -12.00 -5.87 10.72
CA GLU A 80 -13.00 -6.18 9.69
C GLU A 80 -13.36 -4.94 8.87
N ASP A 81 -13.52 -3.79 9.51
CA ASP A 81 -13.84 -2.54 8.83
C ASP A 81 -12.66 -2.07 7.96
N VAL A 82 -11.44 -2.23 8.45
CA VAL A 82 -10.23 -1.94 7.67
C VAL A 82 -10.17 -2.83 6.43
N ARG A 83 -10.43 -4.12 6.60
CA ARG A 83 -10.46 -5.08 5.50
C ARG A 83 -11.48 -4.69 4.44
N ASP A 84 -12.69 -4.34 4.88
CA ASP A 84 -13.76 -3.96 3.97
C ASP A 84 -13.44 -2.67 3.22
N LEU A 85 -12.84 -1.69 3.88
CA LEU A 85 -12.41 -0.44 3.25
C LEU A 85 -11.28 -0.66 2.24
N LEU A 86 -10.32 -1.52 2.54
CA LEU A 86 -9.26 -1.88 1.59
C LEU A 86 -9.85 -2.49 0.31
N GLU A 87 -10.92 -3.26 0.44
CA GLU A 87 -11.55 -3.92 -0.69
C GLU A 87 -12.47 -2.99 -1.48
N THR A 88 -13.21 -2.10 -0.81
CA THR A 88 -14.30 -1.33 -1.41
C THR A 88 -14.01 0.14 -1.66
N ASN A 89 -12.98 0.72 -1.02
CA ASN A 89 -12.62 2.13 -1.17
C ASN A 89 -11.21 2.26 -1.73
N ILE A 90 -11.12 2.52 -3.04
CA ILE A 90 -9.82 2.58 -3.72
C ILE A 90 -8.93 3.69 -3.15
N ALA A 91 -9.50 4.85 -2.78
CA ALA A 91 -8.73 5.94 -2.20
C ALA A 91 -8.13 5.54 -0.85
N TYR A 92 -8.90 4.84 -0.01
CA TYR A 92 -8.40 4.30 1.26
C TYR A 92 -7.22 3.34 1.02
N ALA A 93 -7.37 2.44 0.04
CA ALA A 93 -6.33 1.46 -0.29
C ALA A 93 -5.06 2.14 -0.82
N ILE A 94 -5.19 3.12 -1.71
CA ILE A 94 -4.06 3.90 -2.22
C ILE A 94 -3.33 4.61 -1.07
N ILE A 95 -4.09 5.23 -0.17
CA ILE A 95 -3.53 5.93 0.99
C ILE A 95 -2.76 4.95 1.88
N MET A 96 -3.32 3.78 2.17
CA MET A 96 -2.62 2.77 2.98
C MET A 96 -1.33 2.29 2.32
N CYS A 97 -1.33 2.08 1.01
CA CYS A 97 -0.12 1.74 0.27
C CYS A 97 0.91 2.87 0.39
N ARG A 98 0.47 4.11 0.18
CA ARG A 98 1.36 5.28 0.30
C ARG A 98 1.94 5.42 1.69
N LEU A 99 1.13 5.24 2.73
CA LEU A 99 1.57 5.35 4.12
C LEU A 99 2.60 4.29 4.47
N LYS A 100 2.43 3.08 3.96
CA LYS A 100 3.39 2.01 4.19
C LYS A 100 4.79 2.41 3.72
N TYR A 101 4.88 3.03 2.55
CA TYR A 101 6.16 3.54 2.03
C TYR A 101 6.62 4.81 2.76
N ARG A 102 5.69 5.69 3.13
CA ARG A 102 6.02 6.95 3.82
C ARG A 102 6.71 6.72 5.17
N ARG A 103 6.45 5.59 5.81
CA ARG A 103 7.10 5.22 7.08
C ARG A 103 8.60 5.00 6.94
N VAL A 104 9.06 4.71 5.73
CA VAL A 104 10.46 4.42 5.46
C VAL A 104 11.23 5.76 5.38
N PRO A 105 12.26 5.97 6.22
CA PRO A 105 13.00 7.23 6.22
C PRO A 105 14.07 7.26 5.12
N LYS A 106 13.69 6.98 3.90
CA LYS A 106 14.55 6.98 2.71
C LYS A 106 13.85 7.72 1.59
N LYS A 107 14.61 8.34 0.71
CA LYS A 107 14.05 8.97 -0.48
C LYS A 107 13.40 7.91 -1.36
N LEU A 108 12.28 8.30 -1.99
CA LEU A 108 11.64 7.43 -2.95
C LEU A 108 12.52 7.25 -4.19
N PRO A 109 12.55 6.04 -4.76
CA PRO A 109 13.35 5.77 -5.94
C PRO A 109 12.79 6.46 -7.17
N LYS A 110 13.68 6.72 -8.15
CA LYS A 110 13.33 7.37 -9.41
C LYS A 110 13.44 6.45 -10.62
N THR A 111 14.06 5.30 -10.46
CA THR A 111 14.23 4.32 -11.54
C THR A 111 13.37 3.09 -11.29
N VAL A 112 13.07 2.34 -12.36
CA VAL A 112 12.27 1.13 -12.22
C VAL A 112 13.01 0.07 -11.38
N GLU A 113 14.32 -0.04 -11.53
CA GLU A 113 15.13 -0.95 -10.71
C GLU A 113 15.12 -0.52 -9.24
N GLY A 114 15.22 0.77 -9.00
CA GLY A 114 15.11 1.33 -7.64
C GLY A 114 13.76 1.06 -7.02
N MET A 115 12.67 1.22 -7.78
CA MET A 115 11.32 0.93 -7.31
C MET A 115 11.15 -0.55 -6.98
N ALA A 116 11.66 -1.43 -7.82
CA ALA A 116 11.57 -2.88 -7.61
C ALA A 116 12.27 -3.31 -6.32
N ASN A 117 13.47 -2.78 -6.09
CA ASN A 117 14.23 -3.07 -4.87
C ASN A 117 13.59 -2.47 -3.64
N TYR A 118 13.03 -1.26 -3.74
CA TYR A 118 12.34 -0.57 -2.66
C TYR A 118 11.06 -1.35 -2.26
N TRP A 119 10.27 -1.79 -3.25
CA TRP A 119 9.12 -2.63 -3.04
C TRP A 119 9.49 -3.94 -2.33
N LYS A 120 10.51 -4.63 -2.83
CA LYS A 120 10.95 -5.90 -2.25
C LYS A 120 11.37 -5.74 -0.80
N LYS A 121 12.12 -4.70 -0.49
CA LYS A 121 12.67 -4.51 0.85
C LYS A 121 11.63 -4.00 1.85
N TYR A 122 10.79 -3.05 1.44
CA TYR A 122 9.94 -2.31 2.38
C TYR A 122 8.46 -2.66 2.31
N PHE A 123 8.01 -3.27 1.24
CA PHE A 123 6.62 -3.66 1.09
C PHE A 123 6.45 -5.17 1.16
N ASN A 124 7.17 -5.92 0.34
CA ASN A 124 7.10 -7.39 0.28
C ASN A 124 7.83 -8.05 1.45
N SER A 125 9.01 -7.58 1.79
CA SER A 125 9.97 -8.10 2.78
C SER A 125 10.95 -9.12 2.20
N ASP A 126 12.10 -9.24 2.87
CA ASP A 126 13.17 -10.16 2.42
C ASP A 126 12.75 -11.63 2.49
N LEU A 127 11.82 -11.96 3.40
CA LEU A 127 11.30 -13.33 3.57
C LEU A 127 10.13 -13.64 2.63
N GLY A 128 9.57 -12.62 1.96
CA GLY A 128 8.48 -12.81 1.03
C GLY A 128 8.95 -13.46 -0.28
N LYS A 129 7.99 -13.99 -1.06
CA LYS A 129 8.26 -14.70 -2.31
C LYS A 129 8.43 -13.78 -3.52
N GLY A 130 8.19 -12.49 -3.37
CA GLY A 130 8.27 -11.55 -4.49
C GLY A 130 9.68 -11.39 -5.04
N ASP A 131 9.79 -11.27 -6.37
CA ASP A 131 11.06 -11.07 -7.07
C ASP A 131 11.07 -9.68 -7.69
N PRO A 132 12.12 -8.85 -7.43
CA PRO A 132 12.26 -7.55 -8.08
C PRO A 132 12.20 -7.61 -9.60
N LYS A 133 12.66 -8.69 -10.22
CA LYS A 133 12.60 -8.88 -11.67
C LYS A 133 11.17 -8.89 -12.19
N GLU A 134 10.25 -9.47 -11.45
CA GLU A 134 8.83 -9.50 -11.80
C GLU A 134 8.24 -8.09 -11.77
N PHE A 135 8.60 -7.29 -10.79
CA PHE A 135 8.19 -5.88 -10.72
C PHE A 135 8.65 -5.14 -11.99
N ILE A 136 9.92 -5.27 -12.34
CA ILE A 136 10.49 -4.59 -13.50
C ILE A 136 9.77 -5.03 -14.77
N GLU A 137 9.61 -6.33 -14.97
CA GLU A 137 8.97 -6.90 -16.15
C GLU A 137 7.55 -6.37 -16.33
N ARG A 138 6.73 -6.45 -15.30
CA ARG A 138 5.34 -5.99 -15.36
C ARG A 138 5.26 -4.49 -15.59
N TYR A 139 6.10 -3.72 -14.91
CA TYR A 139 6.12 -2.27 -15.07
C TYR A 139 6.49 -1.86 -16.48
N GLU A 140 7.56 -2.46 -17.02
CA GLU A 140 8.02 -2.14 -18.37
C GLU A 140 7.03 -2.58 -19.44
N ASN A 141 6.39 -3.73 -19.28
CA ASN A 141 5.39 -4.21 -20.24
C ASN A 141 4.23 -3.22 -20.38
N VAL A 142 3.80 -2.58 -19.31
CA VAL A 142 2.71 -1.62 -19.34
C VAL A 142 3.18 -0.25 -19.84
N THR A 143 4.33 0.22 -19.40
CA THR A 143 4.80 1.58 -19.71
C THR A 143 5.41 1.72 -21.10
N LYS A 144 5.78 0.62 -21.74
CA LYS A 144 6.32 0.61 -23.11
C LYS A 144 5.26 0.36 -24.19
N MET A 145 4.00 0.26 -23.79
CA MET A 145 2.91 0.06 -24.74
C MET A 145 2.68 1.29 -25.64
#